data_b641a7555ecd759932b2ca4d820620b0
#
_entry.id   b641a7555ecd759932b2ca4d820620b0
#
_cell.length_a   1.000
_cell.length_b   1.000
_cell.length_c   1.000
_cell.angle_alpha   90.00
_cell.angle_beta   90.00
_cell.angle_gamma   90.00
#
_symmetry.space_group_name_H-M   'P 1'
#
loop_
_entity.id
_entity.type
_entity.pdbx_description
1 polymer ?
#
loop_
_entity_poly.entity_id
_entity_poly.type
_entity_poly.pdbx_seq_one_letter_code
_entity_poly.pdbx_strand_id
1 'polypeptide(L)'
;EKDISSWTTKLNQKTSYNKSLLEIKKENEKWWFDFWQRSHIIIQPKDKNNHTEVWQVGRNYQLFRYMLACNTYGDYPTKFNGGLFTYDPSSINKDFLFTPDFRNWGGGTHTAQNQRLVYWPMLKSGDFDMMPAQFKFYQRIQKNAELRSKVYWGHGGASFTEQIENFGLPNPAEYNWKRPDTFDPGIEYNAWLEHQWDTVLEFCMMMLELESYNNQNV
;
A
#
# COMPACT_ATOMS: atom_id res chain seq x y z
N GLU A 1 14.86 -6.86 12.75
CA GLU A 1 15.59 -6.95 14.02
C GLU A 1 16.47 -8.19 14.05
N LYS A 2 17.69 -8.07 14.62
CA LYS A 2 18.65 -9.17 14.64
C LYS A 2 18.45 -10.11 15.84
N ASP A 3 17.80 -9.63 16.90
CA ASP A 3 17.57 -10.38 18.13
C ASP A 3 16.38 -9.80 18.93
N ILE A 4 15.92 -10.56 19.92
CA ILE A 4 14.77 -10.21 20.77
C ILE A 4 15.06 -8.96 21.63
N SER A 5 16.30 -8.78 22.09
CA SER A 5 16.68 -7.63 22.92
C SER A 5 16.55 -6.31 22.16
N SER A 6 17.05 -6.29 20.94
CA SER A 6 16.92 -5.17 19.99
C SER A 6 15.45 -4.86 19.69
N TRP A 7 14.63 -5.88 19.47
CA TRP A 7 13.19 -5.73 19.25
C TRP A 7 12.48 -5.16 20.50
N THR A 8 12.76 -5.71 21.69
CA THR A 8 12.18 -5.24 22.94
C THR A 8 12.56 -3.80 23.23
N THR A 9 13.81 -3.42 22.98
CA THR A 9 14.28 -2.03 23.14
C THR A 9 13.48 -1.07 22.27
N LYS A 10 13.31 -1.38 20.98
CA LYS A 10 12.50 -0.57 20.07
C LYS A 10 11.03 -0.52 20.46
N LEU A 11 10.46 -1.64 20.91
CA LEU A 11 9.09 -1.67 21.40
C LEU A 11 8.92 -0.71 22.59
N ASN A 12 9.80 -0.80 23.58
CA ASN A 12 9.77 0.07 24.75
C ASN A 12 9.95 1.54 24.39
N GLN A 13 10.82 1.87 23.42
CA GLN A 13 10.96 3.23 22.91
C GLN A 13 9.68 3.74 22.25
N LYS A 14 8.99 2.90 21.48
CA LYS A 14 7.72 3.25 20.83
C LYS A 14 6.54 3.35 21.80
N THR A 15 6.56 2.62 22.90
CA THR A 15 5.45 2.59 23.87
C THR A 15 5.67 3.52 25.07
N SER A 16 6.86 4.08 25.24
CA SER A 16 7.15 5.06 26.31
C SER A 16 6.65 6.45 25.90
N TYR A 17 5.38 6.71 26.13
CA TYR A 17 4.79 8.03 25.90
C TYR A 17 4.99 8.91 27.11
N ASN A 18 5.71 10.03 26.93
CA ASN A 18 5.85 11.09 27.95
C ASN A 18 4.75 12.17 27.85
N LYS A 19 3.73 11.94 26.98
CA LYS A 19 2.66 12.89 26.75
C LYS A 19 1.38 12.46 27.45
N SER A 20 0.64 13.44 27.96
CA SER A 20 -0.70 13.19 28.48
C SER A 20 -1.69 12.84 27.35
N LEU A 21 -2.77 12.16 27.70
CA LEU A 21 -3.84 11.85 26.75
C LEU A 21 -4.42 13.11 26.09
N LEU A 22 -4.46 14.22 26.82
CA LEU A 22 -4.97 15.49 26.31
C LEU A 22 -4.04 16.06 25.22
N GLU A 23 -2.72 15.98 25.41
CA GLU A 23 -1.75 16.40 24.41
C GLU A 23 -1.81 15.55 23.17
N ILE A 24 -1.86 14.21 23.32
CA ILE A 24 -2.01 13.27 22.20
C ILE A 24 -3.28 13.56 21.41
N LYS A 25 -4.40 13.80 22.11
CA LYS A 25 -5.67 14.15 21.47
C LYS A 25 -5.57 15.42 20.64
N LYS A 26 -4.99 16.48 21.20
CA LYS A 26 -4.81 17.77 20.50
C LYS A 26 -3.91 17.63 19.26
N GLU A 27 -2.82 16.87 19.37
CA GLU A 27 -1.94 16.61 18.24
C GLU A 27 -2.66 15.82 17.12
N ASN A 28 -3.44 14.81 17.50
CA ASN A 28 -4.23 14.03 16.55
C ASN A 28 -5.30 14.90 15.87
N GLU A 29 -6.05 15.69 16.63
CA GLU A 29 -7.05 16.62 16.09
C GLU A 29 -6.41 17.63 15.11
N LYS A 30 -5.25 18.18 15.48
CA LYS A 30 -4.51 19.09 14.62
C LYS A 30 -4.05 18.40 13.34
N TRP A 31 -3.50 17.19 13.44
CA TRP A 31 -3.03 16.44 12.28
C TRP A 31 -4.18 16.18 11.29
N TRP A 32 -5.34 15.72 11.76
CA TRP A 32 -6.50 15.51 10.92
C TRP A 32 -7.05 16.79 10.33
N PHE A 33 -7.04 17.88 11.08
CA PHE A 33 -7.42 19.19 10.57
C PHE A 33 -6.52 19.59 9.40
N ASP A 34 -5.20 19.56 9.59
CA ASP A 34 -4.22 19.92 8.56
C ASP A 34 -4.33 18.99 7.32
N PHE A 35 -4.56 17.70 7.53
CA PHE A 35 -4.77 16.73 6.46
C PHE A 35 -6.00 17.07 5.61
N TRP A 36 -7.12 17.40 6.22
CA TRP A 36 -8.35 17.73 5.51
C TRP A 36 -8.28 19.10 4.79
N GLN A 37 -7.40 20.00 5.19
CA GLN A 37 -7.18 21.26 4.47
C GLN A 37 -6.46 21.06 3.12
N ARG A 38 -5.74 19.95 2.92
CA ARG A 38 -5.00 19.68 1.68
C ARG A 38 -5.92 19.46 0.49
N SER A 39 -6.93 18.65 0.65
CA SER A 39 -7.88 18.31 -0.42
C SER A 39 -9.19 17.75 0.14
N HIS A 40 -10.29 18.21 -0.45
CA HIS A 40 -11.62 17.68 -0.16
C HIS A 40 -12.55 17.96 -1.34
N ILE A 41 -13.57 17.13 -1.51
CA ILE A 41 -14.63 17.32 -2.50
C ILE A 41 -15.96 17.39 -1.78
N ILE A 42 -16.60 18.53 -1.82
CA ILE A 42 -17.94 18.73 -1.25
C ILE A 42 -18.90 19.01 -2.40
N ILE A 43 -19.86 18.12 -2.58
CA ILE A 43 -20.90 18.26 -3.58
C ILE A 43 -22.24 18.33 -2.85
N GLN A 44 -22.91 19.48 -2.98
CA GLN A 44 -24.23 19.70 -2.41
C GLN A 44 -25.26 19.81 -3.55
N PRO A 45 -26.12 18.81 -3.75
CA PRO A 45 -27.16 18.89 -4.72
C PRO A 45 -28.13 20.02 -4.38
N LYS A 46 -28.59 20.77 -5.38
CA LYS A 46 -29.60 21.84 -5.19
C LYS A 46 -30.95 21.25 -4.75
N ASP A 47 -31.25 20.06 -5.23
CA ASP A 47 -32.46 19.33 -4.87
C ASP A 47 -32.21 18.44 -3.65
N LYS A 48 -32.87 18.76 -2.55
CA LYS A 48 -32.75 18.01 -1.28
C LYS A 48 -33.28 16.57 -1.36
N ASN A 49 -34.09 16.25 -2.37
CA ASN A 49 -34.62 14.90 -2.60
C ASN A 49 -33.67 14.01 -3.41
N ASN A 50 -32.64 14.59 -4.01
CA ASN A 50 -31.67 13.87 -4.86
C ASN A 50 -30.35 13.62 -4.13
N HIS A 51 -30.44 13.13 -2.87
CA HIS A 51 -29.28 12.93 -2.00
C HIS A 51 -28.33 11.80 -2.43
N THR A 52 -28.65 11.05 -3.48
CA THR A 52 -28.13 9.71 -3.54
C THR A 52 -26.78 9.58 -4.23
N GLU A 53 -26.61 10.02 -5.46
CA GLU A 53 -25.41 9.67 -6.21
C GLU A 53 -24.33 10.76 -6.20
N VAL A 54 -24.72 11.99 -6.35
CA VAL A 54 -23.79 13.12 -6.48
C VAL A 54 -23.09 13.40 -5.14
N TRP A 55 -23.81 13.34 -4.02
CA TRP A 55 -23.21 13.46 -2.69
C TRP A 55 -22.24 12.32 -2.37
N GLN A 56 -22.55 11.10 -2.83
CA GLN A 56 -21.69 9.93 -2.61
C GLN A 56 -20.31 10.08 -3.24
N VAL A 57 -20.16 10.81 -4.33
CA VAL A 57 -18.85 11.06 -4.95
C VAL A 57 -17.91 11.76 -3.97
N GLY A 58 -18.34 12.87 -3.38
CA GLY A 58 -17.54 13.59 -2.38
C GLY A 58 -17.26 12.75 -1.12
N ARG A 59 -18.31 12.06 -0.62
CA ARG A 59 -18.17 11.14 0.51
C ARG A 59 -17.14 10.05 0.23
N ASN A 60 -17.21 9.38 -0.91
CA ASN A 60 -16.30 8.28 -1.26
C ASN A 60 -14.87 8.76 -1.44
N TYR A 61 -14.67 9.95 -2.01
CA TYR A 61 -13.35 10.57 -2.09
C TYR A 61 -12.74 10.77 -0.71
N GLN A 62 -13.48 11.33 0.22
CA GLN A 62 -13.00 11.58 1.58
C GLN A 62 -12.77 10.28 2.35
N LEU A 63 -13.67 9.30 2.25
CA LEU A 63 -13.49 7.98 2.87
C LEU A 63 -12.25 7.28 2.32
N PHE A 64 -12.03 7.33 1.02
CA PHE A 64 -10.83 6.75 0.41
C PHE A 64 -9.56 7.42 0.93
N ARG A 65 -9.48 8.76 0.97
CA ARG A 65 -8.34 9.48 1.56
C ARG A 65 -8.14 9.15 3.04
N TYR A 66 -9.22 9.05 3.81
CA TYR A 66 -9.15 8.62 5.21
C TYR A 66 -8.52 7.23 5.35
N MET A 67 -8.99 6.28 4.55
CA MET A 67 -8.48 4.90 4.56
C MET A 67 -6.99 4.85 4.16
N LEU A 68 -6.58 5.65 3.18
CA LEU A 68 -5.18 5.78 2.81
C LEU A 68 -4.35 6.35 3.97
N ALA A 69 -4.77 7.45 4.57
CA ALA A 69 -4.08 8.08 5.69
C ALA A 69 -3.89 7.12 6.89
N CYS A 70 -4.84 6.22 7.12
CA CYS A 70 -4.72 5.19 8.15
C CYS A 70 -3.71 4.08 7.82
N ASN A 71 -3.32 3.92 6.54
CA ASN A 71 -2.53 2.77 6.07
C ASN A 71 -1.13 3.12 5.57
N THR A 72 -0.86 4.37 5.16
CA THR A 72 0.34 4.71 4.38
C THR A 72 1.55 5.11 5.20
N TYR A 73 1.37 5.44 6.47
CA TYR A 73 2.48 5.84 7.33
C TYR A 73 3.13 4.63 7.98
N GLY A 74 4.30 4.24 7.50
CA GLY A 74 5.05 3.11 8.00
C GLY A 74 6.25 2.79 7.12
N ASP A 75 6.81 1.60 7.32
CA ASP A 75 8.00 1.15 6.58
C ASP A 75 7.67 0.35 5.31
N TYR A 76 6.40 0.03 5.10
CA TYR A 76 5.92 -0.80 3.99
C TYR A 76 4.83 -0.10 3.19
N PRO A 77 4.70 -0.43 1.90
CA PRO A 77 3.60 0.08 1.10
C PRO A 77 2.24 -0.35 1.64
N THR A 78 1.23 0.44 1.31
CA THR A 78 -0.16 0.05 1.56
C THR A 78 -0.49 -1.23 0.80
N LYS A 79 -0.99 -2.23 1.50
CA LYS A 79 -1.54 -3.43 0.88
C LYS A 79 -2.95 -3.14 0.36
N PHE A 80 -3.12 -3.22 -0.94
CA PHE A 80 -4.41 -3.04 -1.60
C PHE A 80 -4.74 -4.24 -2.49
N ASN A 81 -4.72 -5.43 -1.90
CA ASN A 81 -5.25 -6.63 -2.53
C ASN A 81 -6.52 -7.04 -1.78
N GLY A 82 -7.67 -6.83 -2.40
CA GLY A 82 -8.97 -7.12 -1.79
C GLY A 82 -9.50 -6.11 -0.79
N GLY A 83 -8.83 -4.98 -0.59
CA GLY A 83 -9.27 -3.89 0.29
C GLY A 83 -8.14 -3.25 1.10
N LEU A 84 -8.35 -2.02 1.53
CA LEU A 84 -7.42 -1.29 2.41
C LEU A 84 -7.52 -1.76 3.87
N PHE A 85 -8.70 -2.16 4.30
CA PHE A 85 -8.97 -2.71 5.63
C PHE A 85 -9.47 -4.15 5.55
N THR A 86 -9.38 -4.85 6.66
CA THR A 86 -10.11 -6.10 6.86
C THR A 86 -11.61 -5.82 7.01
N TYR A 87 -12.45 -6.77 6.65
CA TYR A 87 -13.91 -6.60 6.71
C TYR A 87 -14.61 -7.95 6.86
N ASP A 88 -15.89 -7.93 7.18
CA ASP A 88 -16.69 -9.14 7.31
C ASP A 88 -16.83 -9.83 5.94
N PRO A 89 -16.36 -11.08 5.79
CA PRO A 89 -16.44 -11.83 4.55
C PRO A 89 -17.86 -12.07 4.05
N SER A 90 -18.85 -12.08 4.93
CA SER A 90 -20.27 -12.24 4.55
C SER A 90 -20.78 -11.13 3.63
N SER A 91 -20.08 -9.98 3.58
CA SER A 91 -20.36 -8.91 2.61
C SER A 91 -20.10 -9.30 1.16
N ILE A 92 -19.26 -10.31 0.93
CA ILE A 92 -18.96 -10.85 -0.40
C ILE A 92 -19.75 -12.13 -0.64
N ASN A 93 -19.68 -13.08 0.28
CA ASN A 93 -20.38 -14.34 0.22
C ASN A 93 -20.87 -14.73 1.62
N LYS A 94 -22.17 -14.94 1.76
CA LYS A 94 -22.81 -15.29 3.04
C LYS A 94 -22.35 -16.63 3.60
N ASP A 95 -21.80 -17.50 2.77
CA ASP A 95 -21.29 -18.81 3.16
C ASP A 95 -19.86 -18.75 3.71
N PHE A 96 -19.19 -17.61 3.62
CA PHE A 96 -17.87 -17.44 4.20
C PHE A 96 -17.93 -17.36 5.72
N LEU A 97 -17.12 -18.17 6.37
CA LEU A 97 -16.96 -18.12 7.81
C LEU A 97 -16.29 -16.80 8.22
N PHE A 98 -16.82 -16.20 9.27
CA PHE A 98 -16.22 -14.98 9.82
C PHE A 98 -14.79 -15.20 10.28
N THR A 99 -13.91 -14.27 9.90
CA THR A 99 -12.57 -14.14 10.44
C THR A 99 -12.21 -12.65 10.53
N PRO A 100 -11.62 -12.16 11.61
CA PRO A 100 -11.31 -10.74 11.79
C PRO A 100 -10.26 -10.22 10.81
N ASP A 101 -9.46 -11.11 10.23
CA ASP A 101 -8.35 -10.76 9.34
C ASP A 101 -8.71 -10.90 7.85
N PHE A 102 -10.00 -11.07 7.55
CA PHE A 102 -10.40 -11.32 6.17
C PHE A 102 -10.10 -10.13 5.25
N ARG A 103 -9.42 -10.43 4.16
CA ARG A 103 -9.34 -9.62 2.95
C ARG A 103 -9.55 -10.52 1.75
N ASN A 104 -10.26 -10.03 0.74
CA ASN A 104 -10.42 -10.79 -0.48
C ASN A 104 -9.03 -11.05 -1.11
N TRP A 105 -8.85 -12.18 -1.77
CA TRP A 105 -7.56 -12.64 -2.34
C TRP A 105 -6.40 -12.67 -1.34
N GLY A 106 -6.68 -12.93 -0.06
CA GLY A 106 -5.68 -13.12 0.99
C GLY A 106 -5.01 -11.85 1.53
N GLY A 107 -4.88 -10.80 0.74
CA GLY A 107 -4.33 -9.50 1.16
C GLY A 107 -2.92 -9.54 1.75
N GLY A 108 -2.18 -10.65 1.59
CA GLY A 108 -0.92 -10.90 2.27
C GLY A 108 0.29 -10.17 1.69
N THR A 109 0.29 -9.91 0.39
CA THR A 109 1.43 -9.36 -0.35
C THR A 109 1.25 -7.91 -0.77
N HIS A 110 2.35 -7.30 -1.19
CA HIS A 110 2.36 -6.01 -1.87
C HIS A 110 2.22 -6.24 -3.36
N THR A 111 1.00 -6.09 -3.88
CA THR A 111 0.67 -6.29 -5.28
C THR A 111 0.89 -5.00 -6.04
N ALA A 112 1.89 -4.95 -6.91
CA ALA A 112 2.33 -3.72 -7.57
C ALA A 112 1.24 -3.10 -8.44
N GLN A 113 0.51 -3.91 -9.21
CA GLN A 113 -0.61 -3.46 -10.02
C GLN A 113 -1.68 -2.74 -9.18
N ASN A 114 -1.98 -3.25 -8.00
CA ASN A 114 -3.01 -2.67 -7.14
C ASN A 114 -2.50 -1.41 -6.42
N GLN A 115 -1.22 -1.35 -6.06
CA GLN A 115 -0.63 -0.19 -5.40
C GLN A 115 -0.75 1.08 -6.22
N ARG A 116 -0.60 1.03 -7.55
CA ARG A 116 -0.75 2.20 -8.42
C ARG A 116 -2.10 2.89 -8.25
N LEU A 117 -3.16 2.14 -7.98
CA LEU A 117 -4.51 2.67 -7.79
C LEU A 117 -4.65 3.54 -6.53
N VAL A 118 -3.79 3.35 -5.55
CA VAL A 118 -3.82 4.11 -4.29
C VAL A 118 -2.76 5.22 -4.25
N TYR A 119 -1.62 5.06 -4.93
CA TYR A 119 -0.54 6.03 -4.89
C TYR A 119 -0.68 7.17 -5.92
N TRP A 120 -1.17 6.91 -7.14
CA TRP A 120 -1.45 7.96 -8.11
C TRP A 120 -2.41 9.06 -7.59
N PRO A 121 -3.50 8.72 -6.90
CA PRO A 121 -4.38 9.73 -6.32
C PRO A 121 -3.70 10.65 -5.29
N MET A 122 -2.69 10.17 -4.56
CA MET A 122 -1.97 10.97 -3.57
C MET A 122 -1.25 12.16 -4.19
N LEU A 123 -0.73 12.03 -5.42
CA LEU A 123 -0.15 13.15 -6.17
C LEU A 123 -1.19 14.24 -6.47
N LYS A 124 -2.41 13.86 -6.80
CA LYS A 124 -3.48 14.79 -7.13
C LYS A 124 -4.13 15.42 -5.91
N SER A 125 -4.10 14.73 -4.76
CA SER A 125 -4.63 15.26 -3.49
C SER A 125 -3.61 16.07 -2.69
N GLY A 126 -2.33 16.10 -3.11
CA GLY A 126 -1.25 16.77 -2.36
C GLY A 126 -0.81 16.00 -1.11
N ASP A 127 -1.11 14.71 -1.03
CA ASP A 127 -0.75 13.84 0.10
C ASP A 127 0.66 13.23 -0.09
N PHE A 128 1.63 14.08 -0.40
CA PHE A 128 2.99 13.69 -0.81
C PHE A 128 3.76 12.95 0.28
N ASP A 129 3.54 13.29 1.53
CA ASP A 129 4.15 12.66 2.70
C ASP A 129 3.71 11.20 2.91
N MET A 130 2.68 10.76 2.20
CA MET A 130 2.17 9.39 2.25
C MET A 130 2.87 8.44 1.26
N MET A 131 3.63 8.96 0.30
CA MET A 131 4.25 8.17 -0.78
C MET A 131 5.61 7.54 -0.43
N PRO A 132 6.46 8.14 0.41
CA PRO A 132 7.83 7.65 0.63
C PRO A 132 7.95 6.21 1.13
N ALA A 133 6.94 5.68 1.82
CA ALA A 133 6.97 4.30 2.31
C ALA A 133 7.08 3.29 1.15
N GLN A 134 6.36 3.52 0.04
CA GLN A 134 6.44 2.70 -1.17
C GLN A 134 7.82 2.81 -1.81
N PHE A 135 8.31 4.01 -2.05
CA PHE A 135 9.59 4.23 -2.74
C PHE A 135 10.76 3.60 -1.96
N LYS A 136 10.82 3.87 -0.66
CA LYS A 136 11.84 3.29 0.23
C LYS A 136 11.76 1.77 0.30
N PHE A 137 10.57 1.20 0.19
CA PHE A 137 10.40 -0.24 0.15
C PHE A 137 11.09 -0.84 -1.08
N TYR A 138 10.80 -0.34 -2.29
CA TYR A 138 11.42 -0.84 -3.53
C TYR A 138 12.93 -0.61 -3.55
N GLN A 139 13.42 0.53 -3.05
CA GLN A 139 14.85 0.77 -2.88
C GLN A 139 15.52 -0.25 -1.94
N ARG A 140 14.85 -0.56 -0.83
CA ARG A 140 15.36 -1.50 0.17
C ARG A 140 15.50 -2.93 -0.34
N ILE A 141 14.61 -3.36 -1.22
CA ILE A 141 14.61 -4.71 -1.80
C ILE A 141 15.33 -4.81 -3.15
N GLN A 142 15.92 -3.73 -3.63
CA GLN A 142 16.58 -3.67 -4.94
C GLN A 142 17.62 -4.77 -5.12
N LYS A 143 18.46 -5.05 -4.11
CA LYS A 143 19.49 -6.09 -4.18
C LYS A 143 18.91 -7.49 -4.43
N ASN A 144 17.72 -7.78 -3.88
CA ASN A 144 17.04 -9.04 -4.17
C ASN A 144 16.53 -9.09 -5.60
N ALA A 145 16.04 -7.98 -6.13
CA ALA A 145 15.62 -7.87 -7.53
C ALA A 145 16.79 -7.99 -8.50
N GLU A 146 17.96 -7.44 -8.17
CA GLU A 146 19.19 -7.61 -8.95
C GLU A 146 19.67 -9.07 -8.95
N LEU A 147 19.65 -9.71 -7.78
CA LEU A 147 20.00 -11.13 -7.65
C LEU A 147 19.04 -12.01 -8.45
N ARG A 148 17.74 -11.70 -8.44
CA ARG A 148 16.74 -12.38 -9.23
C ARG A 148 17.04 -12.30 -10.73
N SER A 149 17.34 -11.11 -11.26
CA SER A 149 17.71 -10.95 -12.67
C SER A 149 18.94 -11.80 -13.04
N LYS A 150 19.93 -11.82 -12.18
CA LYS A 150 21.15 -12.60 -12.42
C LYS A 150 20.90 -14.11 -12.39
N VAL A 151 20.09 -14.60 -11.43
CA VAL A 151 19.87 -16.04 -11.22
C VAL A 151 18.97 -16.62 -12.30
N TYR A 152 17.86 -15.95 -12.62
CA TYR A 152 16.84 -16.52 -13.51
C TYR A 152 17.04 -16.15 -14.99
N TRP A 153 17.65 -15.00 -15.27
CA TRP A 153 17.82 -14.55 -16.67
C TRP A 153 19.28 -14.31 -17.08
N GLY A 154 20.24 -14.46 -16.20
CA GLY A 154 21.65 -14.41 -16.50
C GLY A 154 22.20 -13.04 -16.92
N HIS A 155 21.48 -11.95 -16.64
CA HIS A 155 21.91 -10.59 -17.01
C HIS A 155 21.84 -9.61 -15.84
N GLY A 156 22.39 -8.41 -16.01
CA GLY A 156 22.26 -7.30 -15.08
C GLY A 156 20.85 -6.66 -15.16
N GLY A 157 20.54 -5.85 -14.16
CA GLY A 157 19.26 -5.19 -14.00
C GLY A 157 18.53 -5.67 -12.74
N ALA A 158 17.33 -5.17 -12.49
CA ALA A 158 16.52 -5.50 -11.33
C ALA A 158 15.13 -5.96 -11.75
N SER A 159 14.77 -7.19 -11.40
CA SER A 159 13.48 -7.78 -11.70
C SER A 159 12.64 -7.88 -10.41
N PHE A 160 11.61 -7.07 -10.32
CA PHE A 160 10.64 -7.11 -9.24
C PHE A 160 9.47 -7.97 -9.67
N THR A 161 8.99 -8.83 -8.77
CA THR A 161 7.76 -9.59 -9.02
C THR A 161 6.54 -8.69 -8.84
N GLU A 162 5.46 -9.00 -9.53
CA GLU A 162 4.20 -8.25 -9.38
C GLU A 162 3.68 -8.34 -7.95
N GLN A 163 3.78 -9.53 -7.35
CA GLN A 163 3.45 -9.78 -5.96
C GLN A 163 4.71 -9.99 -5.14
N ILE A 164 4.87 -9.16 -4.16
CA ILE A 164 6.12 -9.10 -3.42
C ILE A 164 5.85 -9.20 -1.92
N GLU A 165 6.59 -10.06 -1.26
CA GLU A 165 6.63 -10.17 0.20
C GLU A 165 7.47 -9.05 0.82
N ASN A 166 7.37 -8.92 2.13
CA ASN A 166 8.09 -7.90 2.91
C ASN A 166 9.61 -7.90 2.68
N PHE A 167 10.19 -9.02 2.27
CA PHE A 167 11.62 -9.17 2.00
C PHE A 167 11.99 -9.07 0.52
N GLY A 168 11.04 -8.74 -0.34
CA GLY A 168 11.27 -8.62 -1.78
C GLY A 168 11.28 -9.95 -2.52
N LEU A 169 10.72 -11.00 -1.95
CA LEU A 169 10.58 -12.31 -2.57
C LEU A 169 9.16 -12.47 -3.14
N PRO A 170 8.98 -13.28 -4.20
CA PRO A 170 7.66 -13.57 -4.74
C PRO A 170 6.82 -14.37 -3.74
N ASN A 171 5.51 -14.20 -3.77
CA ASN A 171 4.60 -15.05 -3.02
C ASN A 171 3.96 -16.11 -3.90
N PRO A 172 4.44 -17.35 -3.86
CA PRO A 172 3.91 -18.41 -4.68
C PRO A 172 2.52 -18.92 -4.24
N ALA A 173 2.09 -18.58 -3.03
CA ALA A 173 0.85 -19.11 -2.48
C ALA A 173 -0.40 -18.42 -3.03
N GLU A 174 -0.35 -17.11 -3.31
CA GLU A 174 -1.54 -16.34 -3.63
C GLU A 174 -1.88 -16.29 -5.12
N TYR A 175 -0.88 -16.32 -6.02
CA TYR A 175 -1.12 -16.15 -7.46
C TYR A 175 -0.57 -17.28 -8.34
N ASN A 176 0.15 -18.23 -7.77
CA ASN A 176 0.61 -19.39 -8.52
C ASN A 176 -0.41 -20.52 -8.47
N TRP A 177 -1.63 -20.24 -8.88
CA TRP A 177 -2.70 -21.24 -8.94
C TRP A 177 -2.28 -22.44 -9.77
N LYS A 178 -2.44 -23.63 -9.20
CA LYS A 178 -2.11 -24.91 -9.85
C LYS A 178 -0.63 -25.03 -10.21
N ARG A 179 0.26 -24.28 -9.55
CA ARG A 179 1.70 -24.41 -9.78
C ARG A 179 2.14 -25.83 -9.44
N PRO A 180 2.87 -26.53 -10.34
CA PRO A 180 3.43 -27.84 -10.04
C PRO A 180 4.43 -27.75 -8.87
N ASP A 181 4.47 -28.78 -8.00
CA ASP A 181 5.40 -28.83 -6.87
C ASP A 181 6.88 -28.80 -7.29
N THR A 182 7.16 -29.23 -8.52
CA THR A 182 8.49 -29.22 -9.12
C THR A 182 8.91 -27.88 -9.72
N PHE A 183 7.98 -26.91 -9.79
CA PHE A 183 8.27 -25.60 -10.35
C PHE A 183 9.03 -24.72 -9.32
N ASP A 184 10.03 -23.99 -9.79
CA ASP A 184 10.84 -23.14 -8.91
C ASP A 184 9.97 -22.08 -8.19
N PRO A 185 10.02 -22.02 -6.83
CA PRO A 185 9.23 -21.07 -6.06
C PRO A 185 9.65 -19.61 -6.27
N GLY A 186 10.82 -19.36 -6.85
CA GLY A 186 11.28 -18.00 -7.16
C GLY A 186 10.75 -17.44 -8.47
N ILE A 187 10.05 -18.26 -9.27
CA ILE A 187 9.43 -17.85 -10.53
C ILE A 187 7.91 -17.96 -10.40
N GLU A 188 7.20 -16.91 -10.80
CA GLU A 188 5.73 -16.92 -10.83
C GLU A 188 5.23 -17.89 -11.93
N TYR A 189 4.30 -18.76 -11.57
CA TYR A 189 3.70 -19.73 -12.53
C TYR A 189 2.59 -19.10 -13.38
N ASN A 190 2.59 -17.83 -13.51
CA ASN A 190 1.64 -17.09 -14.32
C ASN A 190 2.42 -16.17 -15.25
N ALA A 191 2.47 -16.52 -16.53
CA ALA A 191 3.23 -15.79 -17.54
C ALA A 191 2.83 -14.30 -17.65
N TRP A 192 1.56 -13.99 -17.37
CA TRP A 192 1.11 -12.60 -17.35
C TRP A 192 1.75 -11.81 -16.22
N LEU A 193 1.83 -12.36 -15.01
CA LEU A 193 2.46 -11.72 -13.86
C LEU A 193 3.99 -11.71 -13.98
N GLU A 194 4.57 -12.77 -14.50
CA GLU A 194 6.01 -12.90 -14.74
C GLU A 194 6.53 -11.80 -15.66
N HIS A 195 5.76 -11.41 -16.66
CA HIS A 195 6.15 -10.43 -17.68
C HIS A 195 5.55 -9.04 -17.46
N GLN A 196 5.00 -8.75 -16.30
CA GLN A 196 4.42 -7.45 -15.96
C GLN A 196 5.52 -6.48 -15.49
N TRP A 197 6.22 -5.84 -16.41
CA TRP A 197 7.36 -4.98 -16.11
C TRP A 197 7.01 -3.50 -15.95
N ASP A 198 5.88 -3.09 -16.47
CA ASP A 198 5.43 -1.70 -16.54
C ASP A 198 5.13 -1.09 -15.17
N THR A 199 4.69 -1.88 -14.20
CA THR A 199 4.21 -1.38 -12.91
C THR A 199 5.33 -0.71 -12.10
N VAL A 200 6.54 -1.27 -12.08
CA VAL A 200 7.68 -0.66 -11.39
C VAL A 200 8.16 0.59 -12.12
N LEU A 201 8.05 0.65 -13.45
CA LEU A 201 8.31 1.86 -14.22
C LEU A 201 7.30 2.97 -13.89
N GLU A 202 6.02 2.62 -13.62
CA GLU A 202 5.05 3.59 -13.10
C GLU A 202 5.48 4.16 -11.74
N PHE A 203 6.08 3.36 -10.85
CA PHE A 203 6.59 3.88 -9.57
C PHE A 203 7.77 4.83 -9.76
N CYS A 204 8.65 4.56 -10.72
CA CYS A 204 9.70 5.52 -11.10
C CYS A 204 9.08 6.83 -11.63
N MET A 205 8.02 6.74 -12.44
CA MET A 205 7.31 7.92 -12.90
C MET A 205 6.67 8.69 -11.73
N MET A 206 6.07 7.99 -10.77
CA MET A 206 5.53 8.63 -9.56
C MET A 206 6.60 9.39 -8.76
N MET A 207 7.84 8.86 -8.67
CA MET A 207 8.95 9.56 -8.03
C MET A 207 9.29 10.86 -8.75
N LEU A 208 9.40 10.83 -10.07
CA LEU A 208 9.66 12.02 -10.89
C LEU A 208 8.53 13.05 -10.80
N GLU A 209 7.29 12.60 -10.82
CA GLU A 209 6.12 13.47 -10.65
C GLU A 209 6.10 14.10 -9.25
N LEU A 210 6.39 13.32 -8.19
CA LEU A 210 6.48 13.85 -6.84
C LEU A 210 7.55 14.93 -6.71
N GLU A 211 8.72 14.73 -7.31
CA GLU A 211 9.77 15.73 -7.36
C GLU A 211 9.30 17.01 -8.05
N SER A 212 8.68 16.86 -9.22
CA SER A 212 8.13 17.98 -9.99
C SER A 212 7.13 18.80 -9.19
N TYR A 213 6.24 18.14 -8.43
CA TYR A 213 5.26 18.85 -7.59
C TYR A 213 5.87 19.53 -6.37
N ASN A 214 6.92 18.96 -5.79
CA ASN A 214 7.54 19.50 -4.58
C ASN A 214 8.68 20.48 -4.86
N ASN A 215 9.13 20.65 -6.11
CA ASN A 215 10.35 21.39 -6.46
C ASN A 215 11.57 20.93 -5.63
N GLN A 216 11.61 19.67 -5.26
CA GLN A 216 12.71 19.08 -4.50
C GLN A 216 13.54 18.21 -5.42
N ASN A 217 14.86 18.29 -5.30
CA ASN A 217 15.78 17.34 -5.95
C ASN A 217 15.67 15.99 -5.20
N VAL A 218 15.22 14.94 -5.89
CA VAL A 218 15.09 13.58 -5.36
C VAL A 218 16.39 12.83 -5.51
#